data_bc957550e07fd0505c89fc47b3223a3d
#
_entry.id   bc957550e07fd0505c89fc47b3223a3d
#
_cell.length_a   1.000
_cell.length_b   1.000
_cell.length_c   1.000
_cell.angle_alpha   90.00
_cell.angle_beta   90.00
_cell.angle_gamma   90.00
#
_symmetry.space_group_name_H-M   'P 1'
#
loop_
_entity.id
_entity.type
_entity.pdbx_description
1 polymer ?
#
loop_
_entity_poly.entity_id
_entity_poly.type
_entity_poly.pdbx_seq_one_letter_code
_entity_poly.pdbx_strand_id
1 'polypeptide(L)'
;MPTYKPTVFKHHQRRDGKFRVSIRITHNRKSVYMPTDVYVSRKQITTDFKTIKDTEVVRMIDRDIIEYENILLRNLGSNLSQYTARELADYIEKYTTTDGGA
;
A
#
# COMPACT_ATOMS: atom_id res chain seq x y z
N MET A 1 -2.02 11.67 11.60
CA MET A 1 -1.17 11.15 10.51
C MET A 1 -1.70 9.82 10.03
N PRO A 2 -1.78 9.58 8.73
CA PRO A 2 -2.17 8.27 8.25
C PRO A 2 -1.10 7.22 8.57
N THR A 3 -1.54 5.98 8.75
CA THR A 3 -0.64 4.86 8.93
C THR A 3 -0.74 3.93 7.73
N TYR A 4 0.35 3.20 7.47
CA TYR A 4 0.47 2.36 6.29
C TYR A 4 0.93 0.97 6.71
N LYS A 5 0.32 -0.06 6.15
CA LYS A 5 0.69 -1.44 6.49
C LYS A 5 0.56 -2.34 5.27
N PRO A 6 1.57 -3.17 4.98
CA PRO A 6 1.45 -4.18 3.92
C PRO A 6 0.38 -5.20 4.30
N THR A 7 -0.38 -5.62 3.31
CA THR A 7 -1.47 -6.58 3.51
C THR A 7 -1.52 -7.56 2.35
N VAL A 8 -1.74 -8.84 2.65
CA VAL A 8 -1.91 -9.88 1.65
C VAL A 8 -3.23 -10.59 1.93
N PHE A 9 -4.09 -10.70 0.93
CA PHE A 9 -5.37 -11.35 1.08
C PHE A 9 -5.28 -12.79 0.59
N LYS A 10 -5.46 -13.75 1.49
CA LYS A 10 -5.34 -15.17 1.16
C LYS A 10 -6.37 -15.64 0.13
N HIS A 11 -7.47 -14.93 -0.01
CA HIS A 11 -8.52 -15.27 -0.97
C HIS A 11 -8.27 -14.74 -2.37
N HIS A 12 -7.23 -13.92 -2.55
CA HIS A 12 -6.93 -13.29 -3.83
C HIS A 12 -5.67 -13.87 -4.46
N GLN A 13 -5.56 -15.20 -4.48
CA GLN A 13 -4.44 -15.88 -5.10
C GLN A 13 -4.56 -15.84 -6.62
N ARG A 14 -3.45 -15.52 -7.28
CA ARG A 14 -3.39 -15.53 -8.74
C ARG A 14 -3.26 -16.96 -9.27
N ARG A 15 -3.43 -17.11 -10.58
CA ARG A 15 -3.30 -18.42 -11.25
C ARG A 15 -1.91 -19.01 -11.07
N ASP A 16 -0.87 -18.17 -10.98
CA ASP A 16 0.50 -18.63 -10.80
C ASP A 16 0.84 -18.98 -9.35
N GLY A 17 -0.14 -18.93 -8.47
CA GLY A 17 0.04 -19.24 -7.06
C GLY A 17 0.53 -18.09 -6.22
N LYS A 18 0.75 -16.93 -6.82
CA LYS A 18 1.24 -15.76 -6.09
C LYS A 18 0.10 -14.89 -5.58
N PHE A 19 0.41 -14.06 -4.60
CA PHE A 19 -0.54 -13.13 -4.00
C PHE A 19 -0.06 -11.70 -4.19
N ARG A 20 -0.97 -10.82 -4.54
CA ARG A 20 -0.64 -9.41 -4.69
C ARG A 20 -0.56 -8.75 -3.33
N VAL A 21 0.46 -7.94 -3.12
CA VAL A 21 0.59 -7.16 -1.89
C VAL A 21 -0.17 -5.86 -2.06
N SER A 22 -0.94 -5.50 -1.05
CA SER A 22 -1.63 -4.21 -0.99
C SER A 22 -1.11 -3.43 0.20
N ILE A 23 -1.19 -2.10 0.14
CA ILE A 23 -0.84 -1.24 1.25
C ILE A 23 -2.15 -0.73 1.85
N ARG A 24 -2.37 -1.02 3.13
CA ARG A 24 -3.53 -0.53 3.85
C ARG A 24 -3.21 0.85 4.41
N ILE A 25 -3.99 1.85 4.03
CA ILE A 25 -3.88 3.19 4.55
C ILE A 25 -5.00 3.38 5.55
N THR A 26 -4.65 3.70 6.79
CA THR A 26 -5.63 3.98 7.84
C THR A 26 -5.53 5.45 8.22
N HIS A 27 -6.63 6.16 8.17
CA HIS A 27 -6.68 7.59 8.48
C HIS A 27 -8.07 7.94 8.96
N ASN A 28 -8.15 8.71 10.06
CA ASN A 28 -9.42 9.10 10.66
C ASN A 28 -10.33 7.90 10.91
N ARG A 29 -9.74 6.81 11.43
CA ARG A 29 -10.43 5.57 11.81
C ARG A 29 -11.03 4.78 10.64
N LYS A 30 -10.62 5.12 9.41
CA LYS A 30 -11.04 4.39 8.22
C LYS A 30 -9.83 3.79 7.54
N SER A 31 -10.03 2.64 6.91
CA SER A 31 -8.95 1.97 6.18
C SER A 31 -9.34 1.75 4.73
N VAL A 32 -8.36 1.94 3.85
CA VAL A 32 -8.50 1.69 2.42
C VAL A 32 -7.29 0.91 1.96
N TYR A 33 -7.47 0.01 1.00
CA TYR A 33 -6.39 -0.83 0.50
C TYR A 33 -5.99 -0.37 -0.90
N MET A 34 -4.68 -0.19 -1.10
CA MET A 34 -4.12 0.18 -2.39
C MET A 34 -3.29 -0.99 -2.93
N PRO A 35 -3.69 -1.60 -4.05
CA PRO A 35 -2.88 -2.68 -4.61
C PRO A 35 -1.56 -2.15 -5.16
N THR A 36 -0.51 -2.95 -5.01
CA THR A 36 0.81 -2.63 -5.57
C THR A 36 1.13 -3.56 -6.72
N ASP A 37 2.28 -3.36 -7.34
CA ASP A 37 2.78 -4.27 -8.36
C ASP A 37 3.71 -5.33 -7.79
N VAL A 38 3.71 -5.47 -6.47
CA VAL A 38 4.54 -6.45 -5.77
C VAL A 38 3.72 -7.71 -5.51
N TYR A 39 4.31 -8.86 -5.82
CA TYR A 39 3.67 -10.16 -5.62
C TYR A 39 4.56 -11.05 -4.78
N VAL A 40 3.95 -11.86 -3.94
CA VAL A 40 4.67 -12.79 -3.06
C VAL A 40 4.13 -14.20 -3.23
N SER A 41 5.03 -15.18 -3.04
CA SER A 41 4.64 -16.59 -3.00
C SER A 41 4.23 -16.95 -1.58
N ARG A 42 3.62 -18.13 -1.44
CA ARG A 42 3.20 -18.62 -0.13
C ARG A 42 4.36 -18.71 0.86
N LYS A 43 5.56 -18.99 0.36
CA LYS A 43 6.76 -19.13 1.19
C LYS A 43 7.27 -17.80 1.74
N GLN A 44 6.89 -16.70 1.13
CA GLN A 44 7.37 -15.37 1.52
C GLN A 44 6.50 -14.72 2.59
N ILE A 45 5.42 -15.37 3.00
CA ILE A 45 4.49 -14.84 4.01
C ILE A 45 4.30 -15.84 5.12
N THR A 46 3.90 -15.35 6.30
CA THR A 46 3.63 -16.22 7.44
C THR A 46 2.34 -17.02 7.23
N THR A 47 2.19 -18.08 8.03
CA THR A 47 1.05 -19.00 7.91
C THR A 47 -0.29 -18.28 8.04
N ASP A 48 -0.34 -17.26 8.89
CA ASP A 48 -1.56 -16.49 9.15
C ASP A 48 -1.76 -15.33 8.17
N PHE A 49 -0.89 -15.19 7.18
CA PHE A 49 -0.95 -14.12 6.16
C PHE A 49 -0.82 -12.72 6.74
N LYS A 50 -0.26 -12.57 7.93
CA LYS A 50 -0.15 -11.27 8.57
C LYS A 50 1.18 -10.57 8.33
N THR A 51 2.23 -11.33 8.03
CA THR A 51 3.57 -10.77 7.91
C THR A 51 4.28 -11.30 6.67
N ILE A 52 4.93 -10.40 5.96
CA ILE A 52 5.80 -10.76 4.84
C ILE A 52 7.18 -11.06 5.40
N LYS A 53 7.69 -12.27 5.13
CA LYS A 53 8.98 -12.71 5.66
C LYS A 53 10.17 -12.28 4.80
N ASP A 54 9.95 -12.04 3.52
CA ASP A 54 11.02 -11.71 2.58
C ASP A 54 11.44 -10.26 2.77
N THR A 55 12.70 -10.05 3.17
CA THR A 55 13.21 -8.71 3.46
C THR A 55 13.28 -7.81 2.23
N GLU A 56 13.52 -8.38 1.05
CA GLU A 56 13.55 -7.58 -0.18
C GLU A 56 12.18 -7.06 -0.52
N VAL A 57 11.15 -7.87 -0.33
CA VAL A 57 9.77 -7.45 -0.56
C VAL A 57 9.41 -6.34 0.44
N VAL A 58 9.77 -6.51 1.70
CA VAL A 58 9.51 -5.49 2.73
C VAL A 58 10.16 -4.16 2.34
N ARG A 59 11.40 -4.20 1.84
CA ARG A 59 12.07 -2.97 1.40
C ARG A 59 11.35 -2.30 0.25
N MET A 60 10.86 -3.07 -0.71
CA MET A 60 10.12 -2.52 -1.84
C MET A 60 8.83 -1.84 -1.38
N ILE A 61 8.12 -2.47 -0.47
CA ILE A 61 6.89 -1.92 0.07
C ILE A 61 7.18 -0.67 0.92
N ASP A 62 8.22 -0.71 1.75
CA ASP A 62 8.61 0.45 2.55
C ASP A 62 8.96 1.64 1.67
N ARG A 63 9.61 1.40 0.54
CA ARG A 63 9.93 2.46 -0.40
C ARG A 63 8.66 3.10 -0.97
N ASP A 64 7.69 2.27 -1.32
CA ASP A 64 6.40 2.76 -1.81
C ASP A 64 5.68 3.58 -0.74
N ILE A 65 5.73 3.12 0.50
CA ILE A 65 5.11 3.84 1.63
C ILE A 65 5.75 5.22 1.80
N ILE A 66 7.07 5.28 1.74
CA ILE A 66 7.80 6.55 1.86
C ILE A 66 7.38 7.50 0.74
N GLU A 67 7.24 6.99 -0.47
CA GLU A 67 6.81 7.80 -1.60
C GLU A 67 5.38 8.33 -1.39
N TYR A 68 4.48 7.48 -0.88
CA TYR A 68 3.12 7.89 -0.60
C TYR A 68 3.09 9.00 0.46
N GLU A 69 3.87 8.84 1.52
CA GLU A 69 3.97 9.86 2.56
C GLU A 69 4.48 11.19 2.00
N ASN A 70 5.50 11.12 1.14
CA ASN A 70 6.07 12.32 0.54
C ASN A 70 5.06 13.04 -0.37
N ILE A 71 4.29 12.28 -1.14
CA ILE A 71 3.26 12.85 -2.00
C ILE A 71 2.24 13.61 -1.16
N LEU A 72 1.75 13.00 -0.10
CA LEU A 72 0.71 13.59 0.73
C LEU A 72 1.25 14.81 1.50
N LEU A 73 2.42 14.70 2.10
CA LEU A 73 2.99 15.79 2.88
C LEU A 73 3.33 16.99 2.01
N ARG A 74 3.89 16.74 0.83
CA ARG A 74 4.29 17.81 -0.06
C ARG A 74 3.10 18.58 -0.62
N ASN A 75 2.01 17.89 -0.91
CA ASN A 75 0.86 18.48 -1.57
C ASN A 75 -0.25 18.93 -0.62
N LEU A 76 -0.45 18.21 0.46
CA LEU A 76 -1.56 18.48 1.39
C LEU A 76 -1.09 19.07 2.72
N GLY A 77 0.12 18.69 3.17
CA GLY A 77 0.72 19.25 4.37
C GLY A 77 -0.21 19.17 5.59
N SER A 78 -0.43 20.33 6.22
CA SER A 78 -1.27 20.39 7.42
C SER A 78 -2.76 20.10 7.15
N ASN A 79 -3.16 20.06 5.89
CA ASN A 79 -4.56 19.78 5.54
C ASN A 79 -4.89 18.29 5.52
N LEU A 80 -3.90 17.42 5.76
CA LEU A 80 -4.10 15.97 5.76
C LEU A 80 -5.26 15.54 6.65
N SER A 81 -5.42 16.17 7.81
CA SER A 81 -6.46 15.79 8.76
C SER A 81 -7.87 16.02 8.24
N GLN A 82 -8.02 16.85 7.20
CA GLN A 82 -9.33 17.17 6.63
C GLN A 82 -9.78 16.18 5.55
N TYR A 83 -8.92 15.23 5.19
CA TYR A 83 -9.20 14.27 4.13
C TYR A 83 -9.57 12.92 4.72
N THR A 84 -10.40 12.18 3.99
CA THR A 84 -10.71 10.79 4.37
C THR A 84 -9.60 9.88 3.85
N ALA A 85 -9.55 8.66 4.41
CA ALA A 85 -8.59 7.67 3.93
C ALA A 85 -8.77 7.40 2.43
N ARG A 86 -10.03 7.35 1.97
CA ARG A 86 -10.32 7.14 0.55
C ARG A 86 -9.80 8.28 -0.31
N GLU A 87 -9.98 9.51 0.13
CA GLU A 87 -9.48 10.66 -0.59
C GLU A 87 -7.96 10.65 -0.68
N LEU A 88 -7.29 10.26 0.41
CA LEU A 88 -5.83 10.16 0.40
C LEU A 88 -5.35 9.07 -0.57
N ALA A 89 -6.03 7.92 -0.57
CA ALA A 89 -5.68 6.84 -1.49
C ALA A 89 -5.87 7.26 -2.94
N ASP A 90 -6.96 7.92 -3.25
CA ASP A 90 -7.23 8.41 -4.60
C ASP A 90 -6.20 9.45 -5.02
N TYR A 91 -5.78 10.29 -4.10
CA TYR A 91 -4.76 11.30 -4.35
C TYR A 91 -3.42 10.65 -4.71
N ILE A 92 -3.00 9.66 -3.92
CA ILE A 92 -1.76 8.93 -4.18
C ILE A 92 -1.85 8.23 -5.54
N GLU A 93 -2.95 7.57 -5.82
CA GLU A 93 -3.13 6.84 -7.07
C GLU A 93 -3.02 7.78 -8.27
N LYS A 94 -3.59 8.96 -8.17
CA LYS A 94 -3.51 9.95 -9.23
C LYS A 94 -2.06 10.31 -9.57
N TYR A 95 -1.23 10.51 -8.56
CA TYR A 95 0.16 10.90 -8.78
C TYR A 95 1.03 9.73 -9.26
N THR A 96 0.78 8.54 -8.78
CA THR A 96 1.58 7.39 -9.19
C THR A 96 1.20 6.87 -10.58
N THR A 97 -0.09 6.91 -10.90
CA THR A 97 -0.58 6.43 -12.18
C THR A 97 -0.18 7.34 -13.33
N THR A 98 -0.13 8.65 -13.09
CA THR A 98 0.21 9.63 -14.12
C THR A 98 1.60 9.35 -14.71
N ASP A 99 2.55 9.01 -13.87
CA ASP A 99 3.90 8.72 -14.33
C ASP A 99 3.94 7.46 -15.19
N GLY A 100 3.17 6.46 -14.81
CA GLY A 100 3.11 5.23 -15.57
C GLY A 100 2.38 5.35 -16.89
N GLY A 101 1.47 6.33 -16.98
CA GLY A 101 0.68 6.54 -18.18
C GLY A 101 1.35 7.38 -19.23
N ALA A 102 2.43 8.02 -18.87
CA ALA A 102 3.09 8.94 -19.76
C ALA A 102 3.89 8.25 -20.87
#